data_909ebb1477491d07d826e72eb9d7040a
#
_entry.id   909ebb1477491d07d826e72eb9d7040a
#
_cell.length_a   1.000
_cell.length_b   1.000
_cell.length_c   1.000
_cell.angle_alpha   90.00
_cell.angle_beta   90.00
_cell.angle_gamma   90.00
#
_symmetry.space_group_name_H-M   'P 1'
#
loop_
_entity.id
_entity.type
_entity.pdbx_description
1 polymer ?
#
loop_
_entity_poly.entity_id
_entity_poly.type
_entity_poly.pdbx_seq_one_letter_code
_entity_poly.pdbx_strand_id
1 'polypeptide(L)'
;MANQTNRQLVTYDLWLTGTVEQYAPVTAAGVAPTAGGNCVGFTEFGGGNRERVRVRCAGPCRSIAGAAITAGDLLEVGATTSRVVPRTSGAIVGRALTSAANGEPVEVVFIPN
;
A
#
# COMPACT_ATOMS: atom_id res chain seq x y z
N MET A 1 25.14 -13.78 -9.46
CA MET A 1 24.60 -13.40 -9.66
C MET A 1 23.98 -12.53 -9.47
N ALA A 2 23.75 -12.26 -9.50
CA ALA A 2 23.29 -11.62 -9.53
C ALA A 2 22.57 -10.85 -9.37
N ASN A 3 22.41 -10.46 -9.29
CA ASN A 3 21.83 -9.75 -9.17
C ASN A 3 20.84 -9.01 -9.65
N GLN A 4 20.30 -9.05 -10.44
CA GLN A 4 19.20 -8.43 -11.13
C GLN A 4 17.91 -8.51 -10.38
N THR A 5 17.84 -9.36 -9.44
CA THR A 5 16.66 -9.48 -8.59
C THR A 5 16.38 -8.19 -7.85
N ASN A 6 17.36 -7.36 -7.60
CA ASN A 6 17.14 -6.14 -6.85
C ASN A 6 16.39 -5.07 -7.64
N ARG A 7 16.13 -5.29 -8.92
CA ARG A 7 15.35 -4.35 -9.72
C ARG A 7 13.93 -4.80 -9.91
N GLN A 8 13.59 -5.99 -9.47
CA GLN A 8 12.28 -6.55 -9.67
C GLN A 8 11.37 -6.18 -8.53
N LEU A 9 10.09 -6.06 -8.84
CA LEU A 9 9.08 -5.92 -7.82
C LEU A 9 8.95 -7.23 -7.07
N VAL A 10 8.84 -7.15 -5.76
CA VAL A 10 8.60 -8.32 -4.95
C VAL A 10 7.12 -8.41 -4.68
N THR A 11 6.54 -9.53 -5.09
CA THR A 11 5.12 -9.79 -4.87
C THR A 11 4.96 -11.16 -4.24
N TYR A 12 3.85 -11.36 -3.55
CA TYR A 12 3.45 -12.68 -3.10
C TYR A 12 1.93 -12.74 -3.02
N ASP A 13 1.43 -13.97 -3.02
CA ASP A 13 -0.01 -14.20 -2.92
C ASP A 13 -0.40 -14.28 -1.46
N LEU A 14 -1.42 -13.53 -1.10
CA LEU A 14 -1.92 -13.46 0.27
C LEU A 14 -3.37 -13.90 0.29
N TRP A 15 -3.70 -14.80 1.21
CA TRP A 15 -5.08 -15.19 1.45
C TRP A 15 -5.76 -14.12 2.28
N LEU A 16 -6.87 -13.61 1.78
CA LEU A 16 -7.65 -12.61 2.50
C LEU A 16 -8.57 -13.26 3.52
N THR A 17 -8.75 -12.58 4.64
CA THR A 17 -9.75 -12.96 5.65
C THR A 17 -10.84 -11.91 5.76
N GLY A 18 -10.85 -10.92 4.87
CA GLY A 18 -11.88 -9.90 4.77
C GLY A 18 -11.79 -9.24 3.42
N THR A 19 -12.67 -8.29 3.15
CA THR A 19 -12.71 -7.57 1.88
C THR A 19 -11.60 -6.52 1.85
N VAL A 20 -10.86 -6.48 0.75
CA VAL A 20 -9.78 -5.51 0.53
C VAL A 20 -9.95 -4.91 -0.86
N GLU A 21 -9.74 -3.60 -0.96
CA GLU A 21 -9.87 -2.86 -2.20
C GLU A 21 -8.64 -3.04 -3.10
N GLN A 22 -8.74 -2.58 -4.34
CA GLN A 22 -7.60 -2.52 -5.26
C GLN A 22 -6.66 -1.39 -4.82
N TYR A 23 -5.36 -1.62 -4.97
CA TYR A 23 -4.30 -0.65 -4.63
C TYR A 23 -4.37 -0.20 -3.18
N ALA A 24 -4.78 -1.09 -2.30
CA ALA A 24 -4.99 -0.78 -0.90
C ALA A 24 -3.89 -1.38 -0.03
N PRO A 25 -3.55 -0.73 1.09
CA PRO A 25 -2.68 -1.37 2.07
C PRO A 25 -3.38 -2.58 2.68
N VAL A 26 -2.60 -3.60 2.99
CA VAL A 26 -3.13 -4.84 3.54
C VAL A 26 -2.17 -5.37 4.61
N THR A 27 -2.73 -5.95 5.67
CA THR A 27 -1.94 -6.56 6.75
C THR A 27 -1.60 -8.00 6.42
N ALA A 28 -0.65 -8.56 7.14
CA ALA A 28 -0.29 -9.97 7.00
C ALA A 28 -1.46 -10.90 7.33
N ALA A 29 -2.44 -10.42 8.09
CA ALA A 29 -3.63 -11.20 8.41
C ALA A 29 -4.63 -11.24 7.26
N GLY A 30 -4.42 -10.49 6.17
CA GLY A 30 -5.29 -10.51 5.02
C GLY A 30 -6.49 -9.58 5.13
N VAL A 31 -6.36 -8.51 5.89
CA VAL A 31 -7.41 -7.50 6.07
C VAL A 31 -6.81 -6.11 5.96
N ALA A 32 -7.66 -5.10 5.79
CA ALA A 32 -7.22 -3.72 5.81
C ALA A 32 -6.62 -3.38 7.17
N PRO A 33 -5.57 -2.56 7.22
CA PRO A 33 -5.02 -2.11 8.50
C PRO A 33 -5.96 -1.10 9.17
N THR A 34 -5.66 -0.77 10.41
CA THR A 34 -6.34 0.35 11.07
C THR A 34 -5.73 1.67 10.61
N ALA A 35 -6.44 2.78 10.84
CA ALA A 35 -5.93 4.11 10.51
C ALA A 35 -4.59 4.33 11.22
N GLY A 36 -3.59 4.77 10.47
CA GLY A 36 -2.23 4.95 10.98
C GLY A 36 -1.52 3.65 11.30
N GLY A 37 -2.10 2.50 10.98
CA GLY A 37 -1.50 1.20 11.24
C GLY A 37 -0.48 0.81 10.19
N ASN A 38 0.21 -0.29 10.46
CA ASN A 38 1.22 -0.82 9.56
C ASN A 38 0.60 -1.76 8.54
N CYS A 39 1.32 -2.01 7.45
CA CYS A 39 0.87 -2.97 6.44
C CYS A 39 2.09 -3.72 5.92
N VAL A 40 1.84 -4.83 5.19
CA VAL A 40 2.91 -5.62 4.59
C VAL A 40 3.09 -5.32 3.11
N GLY A 41 2.20 -4.56 2.51
CA GLY A 41 2.29 -4.18 1.11
C GLY A 41 0.97 -3.62 0.62
N PHE A 42 0.89 -3.45 -0.71
CA PHE A 42 -0.29 -2.89 -1.37
C PHE A 42 -0.81 -3.90 -2.39
N THR A 43 -2.12 -4.08 -2.42
CA THR A 43 -2.75 -5.04 -3.34
C THR A 43 -2.69 -4.54 -4.78
N GLU A 44 -2.55 -5.46 -5.73
CA GLU A 44 -2.65 -5.12 -7.15
C GLU A 44 -4.10 -5.11 -7.60
N PHE A 45 -4.97 -5.87 -6.92
CA PHE A 45 -6.40 -5.87 -7.17
C PHE A 45 -7.12 -6.27 -5.88
N GLY A 46 -8.40 -5.95 -5.83
CA GLY A 46 -9.21 -6.24 -4.64
C GLY A 46 -9.69 -7.66 -4.59
N GLY A 47 -10.21 -8.05 -3.44
CA GLY A 47 -10.79 -9.36 -3.26
C GLY A 47 -11.57 -9.44 -1.97
N GLY A 48 -12.26 -10.55 -1.77
CA GLY A 48 -13.05 -10.81 -0.59
C GLY A 48 -12.47 -11.92 0.28
N ASN A 49 -13.22 -12.27 1.32
CA ASN A 49 -12.82 -13.30 2.25
C ASN A 49 -12.54 -14.61 1.53
N ARG A 50 -11.41 -15.25 1.88
CA ARG A 50 -10.93 -16.51 1.31
C ARG A 50 -10.45 -16.42 -0.13
N GLU A 51 -10.33 -15.22 -0.67
CA GLU A 51 -9.72 -15.02 -1.98
C GLU A 51 -8.24 -14.74 -1.82
N ARG A 52 -7.50 -15.08 -2.84
CA ARG A 52 -6.06 -14.83 -2.89
C ARG A 52 -5.80 -13.62 -3.77
N VAL A 53 -5.01 -12.70 -3.28
CA VAL A 53 -4.65 -11.51 -4.04
C VAL A 53 -3.14 -11.39 -4.11
N ARG A 54 -2.66 -10.72 -5.15
CA ARG A 54 -1.25 -10.41 -5.29
C ARG A 54 -0.96 -9.11 -4.56
N VAL A 55 0.08 -9.14 -3.73
CA VAL A 55 0.49 -8.01 -2.92
C VAL A 55 1.89 -7.60 -3.33
N ARG A 56 2.10 -6.32 -3.60
CA ARG A 56 3.43 -5.77 -3.82
C ARG A 56 4.01 -5.37 -2.48
N CYS A 57 5.11 -6.01 -2.12
CA CYS A 57 5.75 -5.79 -0.82
C CYS A 57 7.15 -5.19 -0.95
N ALA A 58 7.56 -4.79 -2.15
CA ALA A 58 8.79 -4.04 -2.38
C ALA A 58 8.72 -3.36 -3.74
N GLY A 59 9.48 -2.28 -3.91
CA GLY A 59 9.53 -1.53 -5.15
C GLY A 59 8.35 -0.58 -5.30
N PRO A 60 8.18 0.01 -6.50
CA PRO A 60 7.09 0.94 -6.74
C PRO A 60 5.74 0.23 -6.72
N CYS A 61 4.77 0.87 -6.11
CA CYS A 61 3.41 0.38 -6.00
C CYS A 61 2.45 1.50 -6.36
N ARG A 62 1.17 1.18 -6.45
CA ARG A 62 0.13 2.17 -6.66
C ARG A 62 -0.83 2.12 -5.50
N SER A 63 -1.28 3.27 -5.05
CA SER A 63 -2.29 3.37 -4.03
C SER A 63 -3.27 4.47 -4.40
N ILE A 64 -4.30 4.68 -3.59
CA ILE A 64 -5.27 5.74 -3.80
C ILE A 64 -5.08 6.77 -2.68
N ALA A 65 -5.01 8.04 -3.06
CA ALA A 65 -4.83 9.11 -2.09
C ALA A 65 -6.12 9.35 -1.33
N GLY A 66 -6.01 9.50 -0.01
CA GLY A 66 -7.13 9.87 0.86
C GLY A 66 -7.14 11.33 1.23
N ALA A 67 -6.18 12.09 0.74
CA ALA A 67 -6.05 13.53 0.91
C ALA A 67 -5.07 14.02 -0.13
N ALA A 68 -4.87 15.33 -0.24
CA ALA A 68 -3.88 15.86 -1.17
C ALA A 68 -2.48 15.42 -0.75
N ILE A 69 -1.74 14.87 -1.69
CA ILE A 69 -0.39 14.36 -1.48
C ILE A 69 0.55 15.08 -2.43
N THR A 70 1.72 15.46 -1.92
CA THR A 70 2.77 16.06 -2.73
C THR A 70 3.87 15.02 -2.93
N ALA A 71 4.45 14.96 -4.13
CA ALA A 71 5.56 14.05 -4.40
C ALA A 71 6.66 14.24 -3.36
N GLY A 72 7.16 13.14 -2.83
CA GLY A 72 8.17 13.14 -1.77
C GLY A 72 7.61 12.99 -0.37
N ASP A 73 6.30 13.13 -0.17
CA ASP A 73 5.70 12.99 1.16
C ASP A 73 5.85 11.57 1.68
N LEU A 74 6.12 11.46 2.98
CA LEU A 74 5.95 10.19 3.68
C LEU A 74 4.48 9.95 3.90
N LEU A 75 4.07 8.68 3.84
CA LEU A 75 2.66 8.32 3.82
C LEU A 75 2.33 7.38 4.98
N GLU A 76 1.09 7.47 5.43
CA GLU A 76 0.52 6.56 6.40
C GLU A 76 -0.86 6.11 5.91
N VAL A 77 -1.41 5.06 6.54
CA VAL A 77 -2.77 4.60 6.25
C VAL A 77 -3.75 5.64 6.76
N GLY A 78 -4.68 6.06 5.91
CA GLY A 78 -5.64 7.09 6.26
C GLY A 78 -6.81 6.59 7.09
N ALA A 79 -7.72 7.50 7.43
CA ALA A 79 -8.95 7.15 8.14
C ALA A 79 -9.82 6.24 7.29
N THR A 80 -9.86 6.45 5.97
CA THR A 80 -10.36 5.45 5.03
C THR A 80 -9.20 4.50 4.78
N THR A 81 -9.24 3.32 5.37
CA THR A 81 -8.06 2.45 5.48
C THR A 81 -7.65 1.78 4.18
N SER A 82 -8.42 1.96 3.10
CA SER A 82 -8.01 1.57 1.76
C SER A 82 -7.19 2.63 1.06
N ARG A 83 -6.87 3.75 1.71
CA ARG A 83 -6.19 4.89 1.12
C ARG A 83 -5.02 5.34 2.00
N VAL A 84 -4.11 6.09 1.39
CA VAL A 84 -2.95 6.65 2.09
C VAL A 84 -3.07 8.17 2.13
N VAL A 85 -2.50 8.76 3.16
CA VAL A 85 -2.48 10.22 3.37
C VAL A 85 -1.08 10.63 3.78
N PRO A 86 -0.74 11.94 3.69
CA PRO A 86 0.55 12.39 4.22
C PRO A 86 0.66 12.04 5.69
N ARG A 87 1.83 11.55 6.07
CA ARG A 87 2.05 11.04 7.42
C ARG A 87 2.00 12.16 8.44
N THR A 88 1.29 11.92 9.54
CA THR A 88 1.32 12.79 10.72
C THR A 88 1.91 12.07 11.92
N SER A 89 1.34 10.94 12.32
CA SER A 89 1.81 10.24 13.51
C SER A 89 1.75 8.73 13.38
N GLY A 90 1.19 8.21 12.30
CA GLY A 90 1.06 6.77 12.11
C GLY A 90 2.34 6.12 11.63
N ALA A 91 2.28 4.81 11.41
CA ALA A 91 3.40 4.07 10.85
C ALA A 91 3.65 4.52 9.41
N ILE A 92 4.91 4.68 9.05
CA ILE A 92 5.28 5.03 7.68
C ILE A 92 5.12 3.79 6.83
N VAL A 93 4.29 3.89 5.77
CA VAL A 93 4.06 2.77 4.87
C VAL A 93 4.66 2.99 3.49
N GLY A 94 5.07 4.22 3.19
CA GLY A 94 5.70 4.50 1.91
C GLY A 94 6.03 5.96 1.74
N ARG A 95 6.57 6.27 0.57
CA ARG A 95 6.86 7.65 0.17
C ARG A 95 6.24 7.87 -1.21
N ALA A 96 5.60 9.01 -1.40
CA ALA A 96 4.94 9.35 -2.66
C ALA A 96 5.99 9.65 -3.73
N LEU A 97 5.84 9.04 -4.89
CA LEU A 97 6.65 9.34 -6.06
C LEU A 97 6.01 10.38 -6.96
N THR A 98 4.69 10.54 -6.85
CA THR A 98 3.93 11.52 -7.61
C THR A 98 3.01 12.28 -6.69
N SER A 99 2.52 13.43 -7.15
CA SER A 99 1.47 14.18 -6.44
C SER A 99 0.11 13.64 -6.84
N ALA A 100 -0.87 13.75 -5.94
CA ALA A 100 -2.22 13.31 -6.22
C ALA A 100 -3.21 14.11 -5.36
N ALA A 101 -4.42 14.31 -5.90
CA ALA A 101 -5.52 14.85 -5.12
C ALA A 101 -6.29 13.70 -4.44
N ASN A 102 -7.14 14.05 -3.49
CA ASN A 102 -7.98 13.06 -2.81
C ASN A 102 -8.77 12.24 -3.84
N GLY A 103 -8.68 10.93 -3.71
CA GLY A 103 -9.38 9.99 -4.60
C GLY A 103 -8.60 9.59 -5.83
N GLU A 104 -7.46 10.21 -6.11
CA GLU A 104 -6.65 9.90 -7.29
C GLU A 104 -5.58 8.86 -6.98
N PRO A 105 -5.14 8.10 -8.00
CA PRO A 105 -4.02 7.17 -7.81
C PRO A 105 -2.73 7.93 -7.55
N VAL A 106 -1.89 7.35 -6.70
CA VAL A 106 -0.57 7.88 -6.39
C VAL A 106 0.45 6.75 -6.51
N GLU A 107 1.59 7.05 -7.11
CA GLU A 107 2.71 6.11 -7.17
C GLU A 107 3.47 6.20 -5.86
N VAL A 108 3.75 5.05 -5.25
CA VAL A 108 4.32 4.96 -3.91
C VAL A 108 5.46 3.96 -3.96
N VAL A 109 6.58 4.28 -3.30
CA VAL A 109 7.55 3.25 -2.98
C VAL A 109 7.25 2.75 -1.58
N PHE A 110 6.99 1.44 -1.46
CA PHE A 110 6.64 0.83 -0.18
C PHE A 110 7.87 0.81 0.73
N ILE A 111 7.70 1.20 1.98
CA ILE A 111 8.76 1.18 2.97
C ILE A 111 8.39 0.13 4.02
N PRO A 112 9.08 -1.01 4.06
CA PRO A 112 8.84 -2.02 5.09
C PRO A 112 9.19 -1.46 6.45
N ASN A 113 8.45 -1.89 7.43
CA ASN A 113 8.56 -1.36 8.78
C ASN A 113 8.83 -2.46 9.77
#